data_8b226d5d920defb8c97745b5159988ef
#
_entry.id   8b226d5d920defb8c97745b5159988ef
#
_cell.length_a   1.000
_cell.length_b   1.000
_cell.length_c   1.000
_cell.angle_alpha   90.00
_cell.angle_beta   90.00
_cell.angle_gamma   90.00
#
_symmetry.space_group_name_H-M   'P 1'
#
loop_
_entity.id
_entity.type
_entity.pdbx_description
1 polymer ?
#
loop_
_entity_poly.entity_id
_entity_poly.type
_entity_poly.pdbx_seq_one_letter_code
_entity_poly.pdbx_strand_id
1 'polypeptide(L)' 'MSDTSNPPSIRDIAEIAGVSVATVSRVLNKKGKYSATTEKRVLAVVNSCGYISNMSA' A
#
# COMPACT_ATOMS: atom_id res chain seq x y z
N MET A 1 -12.50 -11.34 14.20
CA MET A 1 -12.46 -11.09 13.95
C MET A 1 -12.53 -10.42 13.30
N SER A 2 -12.43 -10.06 13.10
CA SER A 2 -12.25 -9.38 12.51
C SER A 2 -13.00 -8.97 11.68
N ASP A 3 -13.20 -8.23 11.32
CA ASP A 3 -13.91 -7.76 10.62
C ASP A 3 -13.67 -7.72 9.45
N THR A 4 -13.87 -8.14 8.78
CA THR A 4 -13.59 -8.17 7.58
C THR A 4 -14.38 -7.38 6.80
N SER A 5 -15.23 -6.62 7.20
CA SER A 5 -15.98 -5.84 6.31
C SER A 5 -15.25 -4.66 5.86
N ASN A 6 -14.15 -4.31 6.41
CA ASN A 6 -13.40 -3.15 5.98
C ASN A 6 -12.32 -3.49 5.01
N PRO A 7 -12.05 -2.67 4.05
CA PRO A 7 -10.96 -2.92 3.13
C PRO A 7 -9.64 -2.76 3.86
N PRO A 8 -8.57 -3.31 3.35
CA PRO A 8 -7.28 -3.20 3.99
C PRO A 8 -6.85 -1.75 4.06
N SER A 9 -6.21 -1.37 5.15
CA SER A 9 -5.74 -0.01 5.31
C SER A 9 -4.30 0.07 4.85
N ILE A 10 -3.78 1.27 4.81
CA ILE A 10 -2.41 1.47 4.42
C ILE A 10 -1.46 0.71 5.35
N ARG A 11 -1.84 0.55 6.60
CA ARG A 11 -1.01 -0.19 7.53
C ARG A 11 -0.96 -1.66 7.14
N ASP A 12 -2.07 -2.20 6.70
CA ASP A 12 -2.09 -3.59 6.25
C ASP A 12 -1.20 -3.77 5.04
N ILE A 13 -1.26 -2.82 4.13
CA ILE A 13 -0.41 -2.86 2.95
C ILE A 13 1.05 -2.86 3.38
N ALA A 14 1.39 -1.98 4.30
CA ALA A 14 2.77 -1.87 4.75
C ALA A 14 3.26 -3.18 5.37
N GLU A 15 2.42 -3.78 6.17
CA GLU A 15 2.80 -5.01 6.80
C GLU A 15 3.01 -6.13 5.80
N ILE A 16 2.10 -6.29 4.89
CA ILE A 16 2.19 -7.33 3.89
C ILE A 16 3.39 -7.11 2.98
N ALA A 17 3.61 -5.87 2.60
CA ALA A 17 4.72 -5.54 1.73
C ALA A 17 6.06 -5.55 2.46
N GLY A 18 6.04 -5.54 3.77
CA GLY A 18 7.27 -5.54 4.55
C GLY A 18 7.97 -4.20 4.57
N VAL A 19 7.22 -3.13 4.50
CA VAL A 19 7.79 -1.79 4.51
C VAL A 19 7.03 -0.93 5.49
N SER A 20 7.47 0.29 5.71
CA SER A 20 6.79 1.16 6.65
C SER A 20 5.60 1.83 5.98
N VAL A 21 4.70 2.31 6.80
CA VAL A 21 3.53 3.03 6.30
C VAL A 21 3.99 4.26 5.51
N ALA A 22 5.02 4.92 5.98
CA ALA A 22 5.54 6.08 5.27
C ALA A 22 5.99 5.71 3.86
N THR A 23 6.61 4.55 3.73
CA THR A 23 7.06 4.10 2.43
C THR A 23 5.88 3.82 1.50
N VAL A 24 4.85 3.18 2.02
CA VAL A 24 3.67 2.92 1.22
C VAL A 24 3.07 4.23 0.73
N SER A 25 2.99 5.19 1.63
CA SER A 25 2.44 6.48 1.29
C SER A 25 3.25 7.15 0.17
N ARG A 26 4.56 7.08 0.26
CA ARG A 26 5.41 7.67 -0.76
C ARG A 26 5.19 7.01 -2.12
N VAL A 27 5.10 5.70 -2.12
CA VAL A 27 4.90 4.98 -3.37
C VAL A 27 3.56 5.33 -3.98
N LEU A 28 2.53 5.35 -3.17
CA LEU A 28 1.20 5.62 -3.68
C LEU A 28 1.03 7.05 -4.18
N ASN A 29 1.73 7.97 -3.55
CA ASN A 29 1.65 9.35 -3.95
C ASN A 29 2.75 9.74 -4.91
N LYS A 30 3.64 8.81 -5.17
CA LYS A 30 4.77 9.08 -6.05
C LYS A 30 5.60 10.24 -5.58
N LYS A 31 5.82 10.33 -4.29
CA LYS A 31 6.61 11.38 -3.74
C LYS A 31 7.70 10.81 -2.88
N GLY A 32 8.79 11.45 -2.79
CA GLY A 32 9.91 11.00 -1.97
C GLY A 32 10.72 9.97 -2.72
N LYS A 33 11.58 9.30 -1.97
CA LYS A 33 12.47 8.36 -2.59
C LYS A 33 12.14 6.95 -2.17
N TYR A 34 12.15 6.05 -3.09
CA TYR A 34 11.97 4.65 -2.82
C TYR A 34 12.55 3.88 -3.99
N SER A 35 12.93 2.65 -3.76
CA SER A 35 13.55 1.88 -4.83
C SER A 35 12.47 1.26 -5.71
N ALA A 36 12.88 0.86 -6.89
CA ALA A 36 11.95 0.20 -7.79
C ALA A 36 11.43 -1.09 -7.20
N THR A 37 12.28 -1.78 -6.45
CA THR A 37 11.87 -3.02 -5.81
C THR A 37 10.76 -2.75 -4.80
N THR A 38 10.92 -1.69 -4.02
CA THR A 38 9.91 -1.32 -3.04
C THR A 38 8.61 -0.97 -3.72
N GLU A 39 8.70 -0.22 -4.79
CA GLU A 39 7.52 0.17 -5.53
C GLU A 39 6.77 -1.06 -6.03
N LYS A 40 7.49 -2.00 -6.59
CA LYS A 40 6.87 -3.20 -7.09
C LYS A 40 6.18 -3.99 -5.99
N ARG A 41 6.83 -4.08 -4.84
CA ARG A 41 6.24 -4.79 -3.72
C ARG A 41 4.94 -4.15 -3.27
N VAL A 42 4.98 -2.85 -3.09
CA VAL A 42 3.79 -2.14 -2.63
C VAL A 42 2.67 -2.27 -3.65
N LEU A 43 2.98 -2.08 -4.91
CA LEU A 43 1.95 -2.14 -5.94
C LEU A 43 1.37 -3.55 -6.07
N ALA A 44 2.20 -4.56 -5.90
CA ALA A 44 1.72 -5.93 -5.96
C ALA A 44 0.75 -6.20 -4.82
N VAL A 45 1.06 -5.71 -3.64
CA VAL A 45 0.18 -5.90 -2.49
C VAL A 45 -1.13 -5.15 -2.70
N VAL A 46 -1.02 -3.93 -3.20
CA VAL A 46 -2.19 -3.11 -3.46
C VAL A 46 -3.14 -3.82 -4.43
N ASN A 47 -2.55 -4.36 -5.49
CA ASN A 47 -3.35 -5.07 -6.44
C ASN A 47 -3.97 -6.31 -5.86
N SER A 48 -3.24 -7.05 -5.08
CA SER A 48 -3.71 -8.28 -4.51
C SER A 48 -4.80 -8.06 -3.48
N CYS A 49 -4.69 -7.00 -2.71
CA CYS A 49 -5.64 -6.74 -1.65
C CYS A 49 -6.83 -5.91 -2.10
N GLY A 50 -6.77 -5.38 -3.27
CA GLY A 50 -7.85 -4.54 -3.75
C GLY A 50 -7.92 -3.18 -3.09
N TYR A 51 -6.80 -2.72 -2.54
CA TYR A 51 -6.77 -1.41 -1.89
C TYR A 51 -6.89 -0.33 -2.95
N ILE A 52 -7.78 0.62 -2.76
CA ILE A 52 -7.93 1.69 -3.72
C ILE A 52 -7.59 2.98 -3.07
N SER A 53 -6.64 3.69 -3.62
CA SER A 53 -6.17 4.87 -3.05
C SER A 53 -7.02 5.95 -3.39
N ASN A 54 -8.01 6.13 -3.56
CA ASN A 54 -8.80 7.13 -3.78
C ASN A 54 -8.35 8.26 -4.40
N MET A 55 -7.73 8.26 -5.35
CA MET A 55 -7.27 9.28 -5.95
C MET A 55 -8.06 9.66 -6.87
N SER A 56 -8.69 9.70 -7.24
CA SER A 56 -9.32 10.07 -8.13
C SER A 56 -9.90 10.08 -8.82
N ALA A 57 -10.08 9.99 -9.06
CA ALA A 57 -10.51 10.22 -9.84
C ALA A 57 -11.07 10.38 -10.28
#